data_7af7a489c31170edb96114cd1d1a5570
#
_entry.id   7af7a489c31170edb96114cd1d1a5570
#
_cell.length_a   1.000
_cell.length_b   1.000
_cell.length_c   1.000
_cell.angle_alpha   90.00
_cell.angle_beta   90.00
_cell.angle_gamma   90.00
#
_symmetry.space_group_name_H-M   'P 1'
#
loop_
_entity.id
_entity.type
_entity.pdbx_description
1 polymer ?
#
loop_
_entity_poly.entity_id
_entity_poly.type
_entity_poly.pdbx_seq_one_letter_code
_entity_poly.pdbx_strand_id
1 'polypeptide(L)'
;MSGVHARLSASSAHRWLKCPGSVSLGKGRNTSSVYAAEGTFAHDIAAKCLEKHLDARAFLGHKGNVEGYDFTVTDEMAEGIQVYLDVVREDVEPGDETWVEMSLIEPLSKIDPDLGGTADFVRYRARDKTLRVFDFKYGSGTYVEADSNEQMQNYALGTMLKVDRPVEQVDATIVQPRFEGARPVRSWVFAAHEILEFVADVQDAAEKSRLPNPPLAAGDHCKFCPASAGCPELERKQHALLADDFADVTTLTPEKIASGLELVPFIKERIRALEEHAYNEANRGIDIPRHKLVDKVARRKWKSEGEVIEWAQKNAVDAFDKPALLSPAQLEKRLGETAPKGKKKERSEEHTSELQSQSTISY
;
A
#
# COMPACT_ATOMS: atom_id res chain seq x y z
N MET A 1 11.20 -8.77 -19.13
CA MET A 1 12.34 -7.83 -19.34
C MET A 1 12.37 -6.95 -18.10
N SER A 2 13.45 -6.96 -17.31
CA SER A 2 13.59 -6.07 -16.15
C SER A 2 13.70 -4.64 -16.67
N GLY A 3 12.59 -3.89 -16.62
CA GLY A 3 12.57 -2.49 -17.02
C GLY A 3 13.57 -1.72 -16.15
N VAL A 4 14.36 -0.86 -16.77
CA VAL A 4 15.23 0.09 -16.06
C VAL A 4 14.31 0.97 -15.23
N HIS A 5 14.27 0.74 -13.91
CA HIS A 5 13.51 1.59 -13.01
C HIS A 5 14.10 2.99 -13.04
N ALA A 6 13.26 3.98 -13.30
CA ALA A 6 13.65 5.37 -13.21
C ALA A 6 14.18 5.68 -11.79
N ARG A 7 15.18 6.55 -11.69
CA ARG A 7 15.76 6.95 -10.41
C ARG A 7 14.73 7.58 -9.48
N LEU A 8 13.80 8.36 -10.05
CA LEU A 8 12.65 8.96 -9.40
C LEU A 8 11.37 8.28 -9.94
N SER A 9 11.13 7.03 -9.50
CA SER A 9 9.96 6.28 -9.96
C SER A 9 8.67 6.83 -9.38
N ALA A 10 7.60 6.85 -10.17
CA ALA A 10 6.26 7.27 -9.73
C ALA A 10 5.78 6.46 -8.52
N SER A 11 6.01 5.14 -8.49
CA SER A 11 5.61 4.26 -7.38
C SER A 11 6.30 4.57 -6.05
N SER A 12 7.41 5.32 -6.06
CA SER A 12 8.11 5.75 -4.84
C SER A 12 8.02 7.26 -4.60
N ALA A 13 7.13 7.95 -5.30
CA ALA A 13 6.99 9.41 -5.25
C ALA A 13 6.73 9.94 -3.84
N HIS A 14 5.83 9.30 -3.09
CA HIS A 14 5.54 9.65 -1.70
C HIS A 14 6.79 9.68 -0.81
N ARG A 15 7.84 8.94 -1.16
CA ARG A 15 9.11 8.90 -0.43
C ARG A 15 10.08 9.97 -0.89
N TRP A 16 10.41 10.02 -2.19
CA TRP A 16 11.45 10.95 -2.66
C TRP A 16 10.99 12.40 -2.71
N LEU A 17 9.70 12.69 -2.83
CA LEU A 17 9.16 14.05 -2.68
C LEU A 17 9.37 14.58 -1.25
N LYS A 18 9.09 13.76 -0.23
CA LYS A 18 9.23 14.14 1.18
C LYS A 18 10.67 14.05 1.68
N CYS A 19 11.46 13.14 1.14
CA CYS A 19 12.83 12.87 1.55
C CYS A 19 13.75 12.66 0.32
N PRO A 20 14.19 13.73 -0.36
CA PRO A 20 15.06 13.64 -1.54
C PRO A 20 16.33 12.82 -1.30
N GLY A 21 16.91 12.88 -0.10
CA GLY A 21 18.09 12.11 0.28
C GLY A 21 17.87 10.60 0.31
N SER A 22 16.62 10.14 0.41
CA SER A 22 16.29 8.72 0.36
C SER A 22 16.66 8.06 -0.97
N VAL A 23 16.79 8.83 -2.05
CA VAL A 23 17.15 8.34 -3.38
C VAL A 23 18.60 7.85 -3.41
N SER A 24 19.51 8.65 -2.89
CA SER A 24 20.95 8.29 -2.83
C SER A 24 21.23 7.23 -1.76
N LEU A 25 20.65 7.35 -0.57
CA LEU A 25 20.80 6.39 0.51
C LEU A 25 20.23 5.00 0.19
N GLY A 26 19.15 4.95 -0.61
CA GLY A 26 18.50 3.70 -1.03
C GLY A 26 19.18 3.00 -2.21
N LYS A 27 20.16 3.64 -2.85
CA LYS A 27 20.82 3.08 -4.04
C LYS A 27 21.50 1.73 -3.75
N GLY A 28 21.18 0.72 -4.53
CA GLY A 28 21.73 -0.64 -4.39
C GLY A 28 21.20 -1.45 -3.22
N ARG A 29 20.22 -0.93 -2.46
CA ARG A 29 19.57 -1.62 -1.33
C ARG A 29 18.20 -2.18 -1.67
N ASN A 30 17.95 -2.48 -2.93
CA ASN A 30 16.65 -3.00 -3.35
C ASN A 30 16.48 -4.42 -2.81
N THR A 31 15.69 -4.57 -1.77
CA THR A 31 15.25 -5.86 -1.25
C THR A 31 13.80 -6.03 -1.64
N SER A 32 13.55 -6.74 -2.73
CA SER A 32 12.20 -7.18 -3.03
C SER A 32 11.77 -8.18 -1.96
N SER A 33 10.60 -7.95 -1.41
CA SER A 33 9.96 -8.92 -0.52
C SER A 33 9.10 -9.88 -1.33
N VAL A 34 8.82 -11.06 -0.78
CA VAL A 34 7.88 -12.01 -1.40
C VAL A 34 6.53 -11.36 -1.73
N TYR A 35 6.07 -10.42 -0.90
CA TYR A 35 4.82 -9.69 -1.12
C TYR A 35 4.89 -8.71 -2.29
N ALA A 36 6.03 -8.04 -2.48
CA ALA A 36 6.25 -7.18 -3.63
C ALA A 36 6.34 -7.99 -4.92
N ALA A 37 7.04 -9.13 -4.89
CA ALA A 37 7.12 -10.06 -6.02
C ALA A 37 5.75 -10.67 -6.37
N GLU A 38 4.93 -11.02 -5.37
CA GLU A 38 3.55 -11.49 -5.55
C GLU A 38 2.69 -10.40 -6.24
N GLY A 39 2.82 -9.15 -5.80
CA GLY A 39 2.17 -8.01 -6.43
C GLY A 39 2.56 -7.87 -7.90
N THR A 40 3.85 -7.91 -8.20
CA THR A 40 4.35 -7.86 -9.58
C THR A 40 3.81 -9.01 -10.44
N PHE A 41 3.72 -10.22 -9.89
CA PHE A 41 3.12 -11.35 -10.59
C PHE A 41 1.63 -11.12 -10.87
N ALA A 42 0.87 -10.59 -9.91
CA ALA A 42 -0.55 -10.28 -10.10
C ALA A 42 -0.77 -9.19 -11.17
N HIS A 43 0.08 -8.15 -11.22
CA HIS A 43 0.05 -7.12 -12.27
C HIS A 43 0.32 -7.72 -13.66
N ASP A 44 1.31 -8.62 -13.81
CA ASP A 44 1.61 -9.29 -15.08
C ASP A 44 0.42 -10.12 -15.58
N ILE A 45 -0.30 -10.82 -14.69
CA ILE A 45 -1.52 -11.56 -15.05
C ILE A 45 -2.65 -10.61 -15.42
N ALA A 46 -2.86 -9.51 -14.67
CA ALA A 46 -3.89 -8.52 -14.95
C ALA A 46 -3.67 -7.86 -16.33
N ALA A 47 -2.44 -7.47 -16.65
CA ALA A 47 -2.08 -6.92 -17.95
C ALA A 47 -2.38 -7.91 -19.09
N LYS A 48 -1.98 -9.18 -18.94
CA LYS A 48 -2.29 -10.23 -19.94
C LYS A 48 -3.79 -10.46 -20.12
N CYS A 49 -4.59 -10.34 -19.05
CA CYS A 49 -6.05 -10.42 -19.12
C CYS A 49 -6.63 -9.25 -19.95
N LEU A 50 -6.13 -8.04 -19.72
CA LEU A 50 -6.58 -6.86 -20.45
C LEU A 50 -6.19 -6.91 -21.93
N GLU A 51 -4.93 -7.24 -22.24
CA GLU A 51 -4.42 -7.35 -23.61
C GLU A 51 -5.14 -8.42 -24.44
N LYS A 52 -5.52 -9.54 -23.79
CA LYS A 52 -6.16 -10.68 -24.46
C LYS A 52 -7.67 -10.70 -24.33
N HIS A 53 -8.28 -9.71 -23.66
CA HIS A 53 -9.69 -9.66 -23.33
C HIS A 53 -10.21 -10.91 -22.63
N LEU A 54 -9.41 -11.46 -21.69
CA LEU A 54 -9.72 -12.64 -20.91
C LEU A 54 -10.07 -12.28 -19.46
N ASP A 55 -10.82 -13.14 -18.80
CA ASP A 55 -11.05 -13.08 -17.37
C ASP A 55 -9.89 -13.73 -16.61
N ALA A 56 -9.70 -13.32 -15.35
CA ALA A 56 -8.59 -13.79 -14.52
C ALA A 56 -8.60 -15.31 -14.31
N ARG A 57 -9.79 -15.92 -14.28
CA ARG A 57 -9.94 -17.39 -14.16
C ARG A 57 -9.33 -18.17 -15.31
N ALA A 58 -9.13 -17.57 -16.49
CA ALA A 58 -8.43 -18.22 -17.60
C ALA A 58 -6.96 -18.54 -17.27
N PHE A 59 -6.41 -17.92 -16.22
CA PHE A 59 -5.03 -18.13 -15.78
C PHE A 59 -4.93 -18.99 -14.51
N LEU A 60 -6.01 -19.59 -14.01
CA LEU A 60 -5.94 -20.48 -12.85
C LEU A 60 -4.89 -21.58 -13.04
N GLY A 61 -4.02 -21.75 -12.03
CA GLY A 61 -2.93 -22.72 -12.06
C GLY A 61 -1.71 -22.27 -12.90
N HIS A 62 -1.75 -21.11 -13.57
CA HIS A 62 -0.59 -20.55 -14.26
C HIS A 62 0.53 -20.28 -13.25
N LYS A 63 1.75 -20.69 -13.62
CA LYS A 63 2.94 -20.55 -12.77
C LYS A 63 3.89 -19.51 -13.35
N GLY A 64 4.56 -18.78 -12.47
CA GLY A 64 5.61 -17.83 -12.84
C GLY A 64 6.62 -17.65 -11.73
N ASN A 65 7.81 -17.19 -12.12
CA ASN A 65 8.87 -16.83 -11.18
C ASN A 65 9.11 -15.33 -11.27
N VAL A 66 9.04 -14.63 -10.14
CA VAL A 66 9.35 -13.20 -10.04
C VAL A 66 10.40 -13.02 -8.95
N GLU A 67 11.54 -12.46 -9.32
CA GLU A 67 12.65 -12.15 -8.40
C GLU A 67 13.12 -13.34 -7.53
N GLY A 68 13.03 -14.56 -8.10
CA GLY A 68 13.44 -15.79 -7.43
C GLY A 68 12.34 -16.48 -6.62
N TYR A 69 11.15 -15.89 -6.54
CA TYR A 69 9.98 -16.50 -5.90
C TYR A 69 9.04 -17.14 -6.92
N ASP A 70 8.60 -18.35 -6.64
CA ASP A 70 7.65 -19.08 -7.47
C ASP A 70 6.22 -18.78 -7.01
N PHE A 71 5.36 -18.40 -7.95
CA PHE A 71 3.95 -18.11 -7.73
C PHE A 71 3.07 -18.99 -8.61
N THR A 72 1.85 -19.20 -8.17
CA THR A 72 0.80 -19.88 -8.94
C THR A 72 -0.48 -19.06 -8.79
N VAL A 73 -1.18 -18.81 -9.87
CA VAL A 73 -2.50 -18.14 -9.83
C VAL A 73 -3.48 -19.04 -9.10
N THR A 74 -3.86 -18.64 -7.90
CA THR A 74 -4.87 -19.31 -7.06
C THR A 74 -6.25 -18.69 -7.31
N ASP A 75 -7.32 -19.30 -6.77
CA ASP A 75 -8.67 -18.73 -6.81
C ASP A 75 -8.69 -17.34 -6.17
N GLU A 76 -8.06 -17.14 -5.00
CA GLU A 76 -7.96 -15.85 -4.32
C GLU A 76 -7.28 -14.80 -5.20
N MET A 77 -6.19 -15.17 -5.87
CA MET A 77 -5.49 -14.25 -6.78
C MET A 77 -6.36 -13.92 -7.99
N ALA A 78 -7.02 -14.90 -8.59
CA ALA A 78 -7.91 -14.69 -9.72
C ALA A 78 -9.10 -13.80 -9.34
N GLU A 79 -9.70 -13.98 -8.17
CA GLU A 79 -10.79 -13.13 -7.67
C GLU A 79 -10.33 -11.69 -7.46
N GLY A 80 -9.17 -11.48 -6.83
CA GLY A 80 -8.61 -10.15 -6.64
C GLY A 80 -8.29 -9.44 -7.96
N ILE A 81 -7.71 -10.15 -8.93
CA ILE A 81 -7.45 -9.62 -10.27
C ILE A 81 -8.78 -9.32 -10.98
N GLN A 82 -9.80 -10.20 -10.86
CA GLN A 82 -11.08 -9.99 -11.53
C GLN A 82 -11.76 -8.70 -11.06
N VAL A 83 -11.71 -8.37 -9.77
CA VAL A 83 -12.23 -7.07 -9.26
C VAL A 83 -11.59 -5.89 -9.98
N TYR A 84 -10.29 -5.93 -10.21
CA TYR A 84 -9.60 -4.88 -10.97
C TYR A 84 -10.05 -4.84 -12.43
N LEU A 85 -10.15 -6.00 -13.09
CA LEU A 85 -10.59 -6.10 -14.50
C LEU A 85 -12.01 -5.57 -14.68
N ASP A 86 -12.90 -5.87 -13.75
CA ASP A 86 -14.29 -5.40 -13.78
C ASP A 86 -14.35 -3.87 -13.69
N VAL A 87 -13.57 -3.27 -12.76
CA VAL A 87 -13.51 -1.81 -12.59
C VAL A 87 -12.97 -1.11 -13.84
N VAL A 88 -11.89 -1.59 -14.45
CA VAL A 88 -11.31 -0.92 -15.63
C VAL A 88 -12.15 -1.11 -16.90
N ARG A 89 -12.95 -2.18 -16.95
CA ARG A 89 -13.87 -2.47 -18.06
C ARG A 89 -15.23 -1.81 -17.91
N GLU A 90 -15.58 -1.40 -16.68
CA GLU A 90 -16.82 -0.68 -16.43
C GLU A 90 -16.85 0.64 -17.21
N ASP A 91 -18.01 0.96 -17.77
CA ASP A 91 -18.25 2.21 -18.51
C ASP A 91 -17.32 2.50 -19.70
N VAL A 92 -16.67 1.49 -20.28
CA VAL A 92 -15.92 1.68 -21.51
C VAL A 92 -16.89 1.91 -22.67
N GLU A 93 -16.77 3.07 -23.34
CA GLU A 93 -17.63 3.46 -24.44
C GLU A 93 -16.91 3.35 -25.80
N PRO A 94 -17.67 3.16 -26.92
CA PRO A 94 -17.09 3.27 -28.23
C PRO A 94 -16.44 4.64 -28.46
N GLY A 95 -15.15 4.64 -28.81
CA GLY A 95 -14.37 5.87 -29.01
C GLY A 95 -13.48 6.25 -27.82
N ASP A 96 -13.57 5.53 -26.69
CA ASP A 96 -12.56 5.64 -25.65
C ASP A 96 -11.22 5.09 -26.16
N GLU A 97 -10.15 5.83 -25.89
CA GLU A 97 -8.78 5.36 -26.13
C GLU A 97 -8.25 4.72 -24.85
N THR A 98 -7.70 3.51 -24.92
CA THR A 98 -7.22 2.76 -23.74
C THR A 98 -5.79 2.27 -23.92
N TRP A 99 -5.05 2.20 -22.82
CA TRP A 99 -3.68 1.69 -22.79
C TRP A 99 -3.47 0.82 -21.54
N VAL A 100 -2.81 -0.31 -21.75
CA VAL A 100 -2.36 -1.22 -20.69
C VAL A 100 -0.86 -1.02 -20.52
N GLU A 101 -0.36 -1.00 -19.28
CA GLU A 101 1.06 -0.85 -18.95
C GLU A 101 1.71 0.34 -19.69
N MET A 102 1.07 1.52 -19.62
CA MET A 102 1.55 2.70 -20.33
C MET A 102 2.88 3.19 -19.75
N SER A 103 3.96 3.07 -20.51
CA SER A 103 5.25 3.64 -20.13
C SER A 103 5.22 5.17 -20.12
N LEU A 104 5.63 5.77 -19.01
CA LEU A 104 5.67 7.20 -18.78
C LEU A 104 7.11 7.76 -18.70
N ILE A 105 8.12 6.94 -19.03
CA ILE A 105 9.53 7.36 -18.97
C ILE A 105 9.79 8.53 -19.92
N GLU A 106 9.44 8.38 -21.19
CA GLU A 106 9.66 9.43 -22.21
C GLU A 106 8.88 10.72 -21.87
N PRO A 107 7.56 10.69 -21.61
CA PRO A 107 6.85 11.93 -21.33
C PRO A 107 7.30 12.63 -20.05
N LEU A 108 7.56 11.89 -18.97
CA LEU A 108 8.03 12.47 -17.69
C LEU A 108 9.46 13.01 -17.79
N SER A 109 10.30 12.46 -18.69
CA SER A 109 11.65 12.99 -18.91
C SER A 109 11.68 14.43 -19.42
N LYS A 110 10.57 14.94 -19.95
CA LYS A 110 10.40 16.36 -20.33
C LYS A 110 10.30 17.29 -19.12
N ILE A 111 9.89 16.75 -17.97
CA ILE A 111 9.85 17.47 -16.69
C ILE A 111 11.19 17.33 -15.98
N ASP A 112 11.69 16.10 -15.86
CA ASP A 112 13.01 15.79 -15.30
C ASP A 112 13.51 14.44 -15.84
N PRO A 113 14.79 14.32 -16.27
CA PRO A 113 15.33 13.12 -16.92
C PRO A 113 15.38 11.88 -16.02
N ASP A 114 15.30 12.03 -14.71
CA ASP A 114 15.31 10.93 -13.75
C ASP A 114 13.91 10.38 -13.44
N LEU A 115 12.85 11.07 -13.90
CA LEU A 115 11.47 10.66 -13.69
C LEU A 115 11.05 9.51 -14.59
N GLY A 116 10.16 8.67 -14.11
CA GLY A 116 9.54 7.63 -14.91
C GLY A 116 8.60 6.74 -14.10
N GLY A 117 7.89 5.90 -14.83
CA GLY A 117 6.94 4.96 -14.26
C GLY A 117 6.18 4.25 -15.36
N THR A 118 5.26 3.39 -14.94
CA THR A 118 4.32 2.71 -15.83
C THR A 118 2.96 2.79 -15.15
N ALA A 119 1.96 3.29 -15.87
CA ALA A 119 0.57 3.30 -15.40
C ALA A 119 -0.11 2.00 -15.84
N ASP A 120 -0.75 1.30 -14.92
CA ASP A 120 -1.29 -0.04 -15.15
C ASP A 120 -2.39 -0.04 -16.21
N PHE A 121 -3.34 0.89 -16.09
CA PHE A 121 -4.36 1.10 -17.11
C PHE A 121 -4.74 2.57 -17.22
N VAL A 122 -4.89 3.04 -18.44
CA VAL A 122 -5.27 4.42 -18.75
C VAL A 122 -6.42 4.41 -19.73
N ARG A 123 -7.39 5.30 -19.53
CA ARG A 123 -8.50 5.53 -20.46
C ARG A 123 -8.69 7.03 -20.67
N TYR A 124 -8.73 7.45 -21.93
CA TYR A 124 -9.07 8.80 -22.32
C TYR A 124 -10.40 8.82 -23.05
N ARG A 125 -11.29 9.68 -22.62
CA ARG A 125 -12.61 9.92 -23.26
C ARG A 125 -12.66 11.32 -23.84
N ALA A 126 -12.65 11.39 -25.16
CA ALA A 126 -12.60 12.64 -25.91
C ALA A 126 -13.88 13.50 -25.74
N ARG A 127 -15.05 12.88 -25.55
CA ARG A 127 -16.35 13.55 -25.44
C ARG A 127 -16.39 14.56 -24.28
N ASP A 128 -15.88 14.19 -23.14
CA ASP A 128 -15.84 14.98 -21.89
C ASP A 128 -14.42 15.38 -21.47
N LYS A 129 -13.43 15.06 -22.31
CA LYS A 129 -12.00 15.33 -22.08
C LYS A 129 -11.50 14.82 -20.72
N THR A 130 -12.03 13.68 -20.32
CA THR A 130 -11.65 13.03 -19.06
C THR A 130 -10.56 12.01 -19.29
N LEU A 131 -9.50 12.11 -18.48
CA LEU A 131 -8.44 11.12 -18.38
C LEU A 131 -8.64 10.31 -17.12
N ARG A 132 -8.80 8.99 -17.27
CA ARG A 132 -8.88 8.05 -16.13
C ARG A 132 -7.60 7.25 -16.03
N VAL A 133 -7.00 7.24 -14.84
CA VAL A 133 -5.78 6.51 -14.54
C VAL A 133 -6.09 5.52 -13.42
N PHE A 134 -5.85 4.25 -13.68
CA PHE A 134 -6.12 3.18 -12.73
C PHE A 134 -4.81 2.56 -12.25
N ASP A 135 -4.73 2.29 -10.97
CA ASP A 135 -3.59 1.65 -10.32
C ASP A 135 -4.08 0.45 -9.50
N PHE A 136 -3.51 -0.71 -9.77
CA PHE A 136 -3.85 -1.97 -9.13
C PHE A 136 -2.96 -2.20 -7.92
N LYS A 137 -3.53 -2.35 -6.74
CA LYS A 137 -2.83 -2.66 -5.50
C LYS A 137 -3.21 -4.05 -5.01
N TYR A 138 -2.44 -5.06 -5.40
CA TYR A 138 -2.71 -6.44 -4.98
C TYR A 138 -2.43 -6.68 -3.49
N GLY A 139 -1.53 -5.91 -2.87
CA GLY A 139 -1.15 -6.05 -1.47
C GLY A 139 -2.29 -5.76 -0.48
N SER A 140 -2.37 -6.57 0.60
CA SER A 140 -3.36 -6.44 1.68
C SER A 140 -2.84 -5.70 2.93
N GLY A 141 -1.52 -5.49 3.03
CA GLY A 141 -0.89 -5.08 4.29
C GLY A 141 -0.90 -3.58 4.59
N THR A 142 -1.19 -2.72 3.61
CA THR A 142 -1.18 -1.26 3.80
C THR A 142 -2.27 -0.64 2.97
N TYR A 143 -3.09 0.17 3.62
CA TYR A 143 -4.10 0.99 2.95
C TYR A 143 -3.42 2.03 2.05
N VAL A 144 -3.94 2.21 0.85
CA VAL A 144 -3.48 3.23 -0.10
C VAL A 144 -4.66 4.15 -0.43
N GLU A 145 -4.51 5.43 -0.09
CA GLU A 145 -5.50 6.46 -0.42
C GLU A 145 -5.32 6.94 -1.86
N ALA A 146 -6.43 7.28 -2.52
CA ALA A 146 -6.41 7.85 -3.87
C ALA A 146 -6.28 9.38 -3.84
N ASP A 147 -6.93 10.03 -2.87
CA ASP A 147 -6.91 11.48 -2.73
C ASP A 147 -5.49 11.98 -2.47
N SER A 148 -5.07 12.95 -3.26
CA SER A 148 -3.75 13.60 -3.17
C SER A 148 -2.57 12.64 -3.23
N ASN A 149 -2.74 11.45 -3.83
CA ASN A 149 -1.72 10.41 -3.92
C ASN A 149 -0.62 10.80 -4.90
N GLU A 150 0.61 10.89 -4.42
CA GLU A 150 1.77 11.36 -5.21
C GLU A 150 2.12 10.42 -6.38
N GLN A 151 1.87 9.11 -6.26
CA GLN A 151 2.01 8.17 -7.38
C GLN A 151 0.98 8.46 -8.47
N MET A 152 -0.28 8.64 -8.08
CA MET A 152 -1.38 8.91 -8.99
C MET A 152 -1.20 10.27 -9.69
N GLN A 153 -0.69 11.28 -8.99
CA GLN A 153 -0.34 12.57 -9.59
C GLN A 153 0.77 12.44 -10.64
N ASN A 154 1.83 11.65 -10.35
CA ASN A 154 2.87 11.36 -11.35
C ASN A 154 2.32 10.63 -12.58
N TYR A 155 1.42 9.67 -12.36
CA TYR A 155 0.77 8.96 -13.47
C TYR A 155 -0.13 9.91 -14.28
N ALA A 156 -0.91 10.75 -13.63
CA ALA A 156 -1.73 11.75 -14.30
C ALA A 156 -0.87 12.70 -15.15
N LEU A 157 0.19 13.26 -14.58
CA LEU A 157 1.13 14.13 -15.28
C LEU A 157 1.73 13.45 -16.50
N GLY A 158 2.30 12.26 -16.34
CA GLY A 158 2.94 11.51 -17.41
C GLY A 158 1.95 11.11 -18.51
N THR A 159 0.74 10.69 -18.15
CA THR A 159 -0.31 10.32 -19.12
C THR A 159 -0.86 11.52 -19.87
N MET A 160 -1.08 12.66 -19.22
CA MET A 160 -1.49 13.89 -19.92
C MET A 160 -0.46 14.30 -20.98
N LEU A 161 0.83 14.24 -20.65
CA LEU A 161 1.92 14.52 -21.60
C LEU A 161 2.03 13.49 -22.73
N LYS A 162 1.68 12.22 -22.44
CA LYS A 162 1.74 11.12 -23.42
C LYS A 162 0.58 11.12 -24.38
N VAL A 163 -0.63 11.34 -23.87
CA VAL A 163 -1.86 11.34 -24.66
C VAL A 163 -1.89 12.52 -25.62
N ASP A 164 -1.29 13.66 -25.24
CA ASP A 164 -1.22 14.88 -26.06
C ASP A 164 -2.60 15.31 -26.62
N ARG A 165 -3.61 15.26 -25.76
CA ARG A 165 -5.00 15.65 -26.02
C ARG A 165 -5.44 16.67 -24.97
N PRO A 166 -6.46 17.49 -25.27
CA PRO A 166 -7.07 18.35 -24.27
C PRO A 166 -7.67 17.51 -23.13
N VAL A 167 -7.16 17.69 -21.92
CA VAL A 167 -7.69 17.08 -20.69
C VAL A 167 -8.25 18.17 -19.80
N GLU A 168 -9.51 18.06 -19.40
CA GLU A 168 -10.15 18.99 -18.46
C GLU A 168 -10.22 18.40 -17.05
N GLN A 169 -10.41 17.10 -16.95
CA GLN A 169 -10.58 16.37 -15.70
C GLN A 169 -9.74 15.10 -15.67
N VAL A 170 -9.19 14.80 -14.51
CA VAL A 170 -8.51 13.54 -14.22
C VAL A 170 -9.30 12.78 -13.16
N ASP A 171 -9.48 11.49 -13.37
CA ASP A 171 -10.04 10.54 -12.41
C ASP A 171 -8.95 9.51 -12.09
N ALA A 172 -8.36 9.64 -10.91
CA ALA A 172 -7.29 8.81 -10.41
C ALA A 172 -7.88 7.72 -9.50
N THR A 173 -7.90 6.48 -9.97
CA THR A 173 -8.58 5.36 -9.28
C THR A 173 -7.57 4.30 -8.82
N ILE A 174 -7.60 3.97 -7.53
CA ILE A 174 -6.87 2.86 -6.93
C ILE A 174 -7.84 1.70 -6.69
N VAL A 175 -7.46 0.51 -7.16
CA VAL A 175 -8.20 -0.73 -6.95
C VAL A 175 -7.37 -1.66 -6.06
N GLN A 176 -7.82 -1.86 -4.82
CA GLN A 176 -7.12 -2.67 -3.81
C GLN A 176 -8.08 -3.69 -3.19
N PRO A 177 -8.30 -4.83 -3.85
CA PRO A 177 -9.38 -5.77 -3.49
C PRO A 177 -9.12 -6.54 -2.19
N ARG A 178 -7.86 -6.75 -1.80
CA ARG A 178 -7.47 -7.59 -0.65
C ARG A 178 -7.33 -6.81 0.67
N PHE A 179 -7.51 -5.51 0.68
CA PHE A 179 -7.41 -4.74 1.91
C PHE A 179 -8.74 -4.80 2.69
N GLU A 180 -8.71 -5.42 3.85
CA GLU A 180 -9.86 -5.52 4.74
C GLU A 180 -10.11 -4.18 5.46
N GLY A 181 -11.40 -3.81 5.61
CA GLY A 181 -11.78 -2.60 6.35
C GLY A 181 -11.94 -1.34 5.53
N ALA A 182 -11.67 -1.38 4.20
CA ALA A 182 -11.93 -0.27 3.29
C ALA A 182 -12.64 -0.74 2.01
N ARG A 183 -13.23 0.21 1.27
CA ARG A 183 -13.77 -0.09 -0.07
C ARG A 183 -12.62 -0.49 -1.00
N PRO A 184 -12.80 -1.52 -1.84
CA PRO A 184 -11.75 -1.97 -2.75
C PRO A 184 -11.42 -0.93 -3.82
N VAL A 185 -12.33 -0.03 -4.17
CA VAL A 185 -12.18 1.01 -5.18
C VAL A 185 -12.26 2.38 -4.53
N ARG A 186 -11.27 3.21 -4.80
CA ARG A 186 -11.18 4.59 -4.32
C ARG A 186 -10.76 5.49 -5.46
N SER A 187 -11.48 6.57 -5.67
CA SER A 187 -11.20 7.53 -6.74
C SER A 187 -11.04 8.93 -6.20
N TRP A 188 -10.14 9.66 -6.82
CA TRP A 188 -9.93 11.07 -6.63
C TRP A 188 -10.07 11.78 -7.97
N VAL A 189 -11.03 12.70 -8.03
CA VAL A 189 -11.34 13.46 -9.25
C VAL A 189 -10.91 14.90 -9.05
N PHE A 190 -10.11 15.42 -9.97
CA PHE A 190 -9.58 16.77 -9.91
C PHE A 190 -9.48 17.39 -11.30
N ALA A 191 -9.41 18.73 -11.36
CA ALA A 191 -9.25 19.43 -12.61
C ALA A 191 -7.80 19.32 -13.12
N ALA A 192 -7.62 19.12 -14.42
CA ALA A 192 -6.30 18.86 -15.00
C ALA A 192 -5.25 19.95 -14.69
N HIS A 193 -5.69 21.22 -14.51
CA HIS A 193 -4.77 22.31 -14.19
C HIS A 193 -4.19 22.25 -12.77
N GLU A 194 -4.82 21.51 -11.83
CA GLU A 194 -4.32 21.37 -10.46
C GLU A 194 -2.99 20.62 -10.41
N ILE A 195 -2.67 19.83 -11.44
CA ILE A 195 -1.39 19.12 -11.55
C ILE A 195 -0.17 20.08 -11.70
N LEU A 196 -0.39 21.34 -12.06
CA LEU A 196 0.70 22.31 -12.28
C LEU A 196 1.48 22.62 -10.99
N GLU A 197 0.81 22.66 -9.84
CA GLU A 197 1.47 22.87 -8.55
C GLU A 197 2.37 21.68 -8.23
N PHE A 198 1.88 20.48 -8.50
CA PHE A 198 2.64 19.23 -8.31
C PHE A 198 3.92 19.18 -9.15
N VAL A 199 3.92 19.75 -10.37
CA VAL A 199 5.13 19.83 -11.22
C VAL A 199 6.26 20.57 -10.52
N ALA A 200 5.95 21.68 -9.85
CA ALA A 200 6.95 22.45 -9.12
C ALA A 200 7.56 21.64 -7.96
N ASP A 201 6.75 20.91 -7.21
CA ASP A 201 7.21 20.04 -6.12
C ASP A 201 8.11 18.92 -6.63
N VAL A 202 7.74 18.32 -7.78
CA VAL A 202 8.52 17.26 -8.43
C VAL A 202 9.90 17.79 -8.85
N GLN A 203 9.94 18.96 -9.50
CA GLN A 203 11.20 19.56 -9.94
C GLN A 203 12.11 19.94 -8.76
N ASP A 204 11.55 20.55 -7.73
CA ASP A 204 12.30 20.91 -6.51
C ASP A 204 12.89 19.67 -5.82
N ALA A 205 12.09 18.61 -5.65
CA ALA A 205 12.56 17.38 -5.06
C ALA A 205 13.62 16.67 -5.92
N ALA A 206 13.46 16.69 -7.25
CA ALA A 206 14.43 16.14 -8.18
C ALA A 206 15.78 16.87 -8.10
N GLU A 207 15.78 18.19 -8.08
CA GLU A 207 16.99 19.02 -7.89
C GLU A 207 17.66 18.72 -6.54
N LYS A 208 16.88 18.74 -5.45
CA LYS A 208 17.38 18.44 -4.10
C LYS A 208 18.00 17.05 -4.01
N SER A 209 17.46 16.06 -4.73
CA SER A 209 17.98 14.69 -4.72
C SER A 209 19.39 14.53 -5.34
N ARG A 210 19.84 15.54 -6.11
CA ARG A 210 21.16 15.58 -6.77
C ARG A 210 22.20 16.34 -6.00
N LEU A 211 21.82 17.01 -4.93
CA LEU A 211 22.78 17.72 -4.08
C LEU A 211 23.84 16.77 -3.51
N PRO A 212 25.06 17.23 -3.24
CA PRO A 212 26.09 16.42 -2.58
C PRO A 212 25.61 15.87 -1.22
N ASN A 213 24.85 16.66 -0.49
CA ASN A 213 24.18 16.29 0.77
C ASN A 213 22.68 16.55 0.65
N PRO A 214 21.94 15.65 0.02
CA PRO A 214 20.51 15.87 -0.20
C PRO A 214 19.76 15.81 1.13
N PRO A 215 18.72 16.65 1.33
CA PRO A 215 18.02 16.73 2.59
C PRO A 215 17.32 15.42 2.94
N LEU A 216 17.41 15.07 4.22
CA LEU A 216 16.72 13.91 4.81
C LEU A 216 15.58 14.41 5.69
N ALA A 217 14.47 13.71 5.61
CA ALA A 217 13.33 13.92 6.48
C ALA A 217 12.77 12.57 6.94
N ALA A 218 12.39 12.49 8.21
CA ALA A 218 11.71 11.32 8.75
C ALA A 218 10.19 11.53 8.72
N GLY A 219 9.44 10.52 8.30
CA GLY A 219 7.98 10.54 8.19
C GLY A 219 7.42 9.16 7.84
N ASP A 220 6.12 9.08 7.52
CA ASP A 220 5.40 7.83 7.17
C ASP A 220 6.04 7.13 5.97
N HIS A 221 6.66 7.89 5.07
CA HIS A 221 7.40 7.39 3.91
C HIS A 221 8.63 6.56 4.26
N CYS A 222 9.08 6.58 5.54
CA CYS A 222 10.19 5.73 6.01
C CYS A 222 9.80 4.25 6.05
N LYS A 223 8.52 3.92 6.16
CA LYS A 223 8.00 2.54 6.26
C LYS A 223 8.48 1.62 5.14
N PHE A 224 8.60 2.15 3.93
CA PHE A 224 9.06 1.41 2.75
C PHE A 224 10.39 1.93 2.19
N CYS A 225 11.14 2.68 3.01
CA CYS A 225 12.44 3.19 2.58
C CYS A 225 13.52 2.11 2.68
N PRO A 226 14.18 1.73 1.59
CA PRO A 226 15.22 0.70 1.63
C PRO A 226 16.43 1.10 2.47
N ALA A 227 16.56 2.39 2.82
CA ALA A 227 17.65 2.91 3.64
C ALA A 227 17.31 3.00 5.14
N SER A 228 16.07 2.70 5.55
CA SER A 228 15.58 2.99 6.92
C SER A 228 16.41 2.33 8.01
N ALA A 229 16.94 1.10 7.81
CA ALA A 229 17.78 0.41 8.78
C ALA A 229 19.08 1.17 9.14
N GLY A 230 19.68 1.88 8.18
CA GLY A 230 20.90 2.65 8.36
C GLY A 230 20.74 4.15 8.10
N CYS A 231 19.52 4.68 8.26
CA CYS A 231 19.23 6.09 7.98
C CYS A 231 19.75 7.00 9.12
N PRO A 232 20.63 7.98 8.82
CA PRO A 232 21.18 8.87 9.85
C PRO A 232 20.10 9.78 10.46
N GLU A 233 19.06 10.14 9.73
CA GLU A 233 17.97 10.96 10.28
C GLU A 233 17.10 10.16 11.28
N LEU A 234 16.80 8.88 11.01
CA LEU A 234 16.12 8.01 11.98
C LEU A 234 17.01 7.75 13.20
N GLU A 235 18.31 7.63 13.02
CA GLU A 235 19.28 7.51 14.11
C GLU A 235 19.31 8.77 14.97
N ARG A 236 19.34 9.96 14.36
CA ARG A 236 19.27 11.24 15.06
C ARG A 236 17.99 11.36 15.89
N LYS A 237 16.83 10.94 15.36
CA LYS A 237 15.54 10.91 16.09
C LYS A 237 15.60 9.93 17.27
N GLN A 238 16.24 8.78 17.11
CA GLN A 238 16.43 7.82 18.20
C GLN A 238 17.31 8.41 19.32
N HIS A 239 18.42 9.04 18.96
CA HIS A 239 19.31 9.69 19.93
C HIS A 239 18.62 10.85 20.66
N ALA A 240 17.78 11.61 19.98
CA ALA A 240 17.01 12.68 20.60
C ALA A 240 16.08 12.15 21.69
N LEU A 241 15.42 11.00 21.49
CA LEU A 241 14.60 10.38 22.51
C LEU A 241 15.43 9.86 23.70
N LEU A 242 16.58 9.22 23.41
CA LEU A 242 17.47 8.67 24.44
C LEU A 242 18.22 9.76 25.24
N ALA A 243 18.33 10.97 24.71
CA ALA A 243 18.93 12.10 25.40
C ALA A 243 17.98 12.73 26.44
N ASP A 244 16.67 12.50 26.34
CA ASP A 244 15.74 12.83 27.39
C ASP A 244 16.00 11.91 28.61
N ASP A 245 16.32 12.51 29.74
CA ASP A 245 16.58 11.76 30.96
C ASP A 245 15.24 11.24 31.54
N PHE A 246 14.95 9.98 31.26
CA PHE A 246 13.78 9.26 31.82
C PHE A 246 14.08 8.66 33.18
N ALA A 247 15.02 9.22 33.94
CA ALA A 247 15.47 8.65 35.20
C ALA A 247 14.35 8.47 36.24
N ASP A 248 13.30 9.28 36.17
CA ASP A 248 12.12 9.16 37.06
C ASP A 248 10.84 9.43 36.30
N VAL A 249 10.05 8.36 36.06
CA VAL A 249 8.75 8.42 35.36
C VAL A 249 7.77 9.37 36.04
N THR A 250 7.90 9.56 37.37
CA THR A 250 7.01 10.43 38.14
C THR A 250 7.27 11.93 37.90
N THR A 251 8.42 12.27 37.30
CA THR A 251 8.82 13.64 36.97
C THR A 251 8.54 14.04 35.54
N LEU A 252 7.98 13.13 34.73
CA LEU A 252 7.65 13.43 33.33
C LEU A 252 6.48 14.42 33.25
N THR A 253 6.74 15.59 32.69
CA THR A 253 5.66 16.54 32.40
C THR A 253 4.85 16.09 31.17
N PRO A 254 3.57 16.52 31.03
CA PRO A 254 2.76 16.22 29.85
C PRO A 254 3.44 16.59 28.52
N GLU A 255 4.20 17.70 28.52
CA GLU A 255 4.92 18.18 27.32
C GLU A 255 6.08 17.23 26.96
N LYS A 256 6.82 16.72 27.94
CA LYS A 256 7.87 15.72 27.71
C LYS A 256 7.29 14.39 27.24
N ILE A 257 6.16 13.97 27.79
CA ILE A 257 5.45 12.78 27.33
C ILE A 257 5.01 12.96 25.86
N ALA A 258 4.41 14.10 25.52
CA ALA A 258 3.98 14.40 24.15
C ALA A 258 5.16 14.36 23.17
N SER A 259 6.27 15.05 23.47
CA SER A 259 7.48 15.03 22.64
C SER A 259 8.06 13.63 22.47
N GLY A 260 8.05 12.83 23.52
CA GLY A 260 8.50 11.42 23.45
C GLY A 260 7.59 10.58 22.55
N LEU A 261 6.28 10.74 22.68
CA LEU A 261 5.30 10.03 21.85
C LEU A 261 5.44 10.36 20.35
N GLU A 262 5.75 11.60 19.99
CA GLU A 262 6.02 12.02 18.62
C GLU A 262 7.23 11.27 18.00
N LEU A 263 8.20 10.83 18.79
CA LEU A 263 9.38 10.12 18.33
C LEU A 263 9.17 8.60 18.20
N VAL A 264 8.20 8.04 18.92
CA VAL A 264 7.94 6.58 18.97
C VAL A 264 7.73 5.95 17.58
N PRO A 265 6.96 6.54 16.65
CA PRO A 265 6.78 5.97 15.32
C PRO A 265 8.11 5.77 14.58
N PHE A 266 9.01 6.73 14.65
CA PHE A 266 10.32 6.67 13.98
C PHE A 266 11.23 5.58 14.56
N ILE A 267 11.16 5.37 15.86
CA ILE A 267 11.93 4.31 16.54
C ILE A 267 11.39 2.93 16.18
N LYS A 268 10.07 2.77 16.21
CA LYS A 268 9.42 1.51 15.77
C LYS A 268 9.79 1.18 14.33
N GLU A 269 9.79 2.18 13.44
CA GLU A 269 10.15 1.99 12.05
C GLU A 269 11.62 1.57 11.90
N ARG A 270 12.55 2.20 12.62
CA ARG A 270 13.96 1.80 12.60
C ARG A 270 14.17 0.38 13.11
N ILE A 271 13.50 0.00 14.21
CA ILE A 271 13.56 -1.37 14.75
C ILE A 271 13.08 -2.36 13.70
N ARG A 272 11.89 -2.13 13.13
CA ARG A 272 11.31 -2.97 12.07
C ARG A 272 12.27 -3.14 10.88
N ALA A 273 12.84 -2.04 10.42
CA ALA A 273 13.77 -2.05 9.29
C ALA A 273 15.05 -2.82 9.59
N LEU A 274 15.57 -2.72 10.82
CA LEU A 274 16.76 -3.47 11.24
C LEU A 274 16.46 -4.97 11.32
N GLU A 275 15.33 -5.36 11.88
CA GLU A 275 14.89 -6.77 11.93
C GLU A 275 14.72 -7.36 10.54
N GLU A 276 14.08 -6.62 9.63
CA GLU A 276 13.90 -7.03 8.23
C GLU A 276 15.25 -7.15 7.49
N HIS A 277 16.13 -6.19 7.69
CA HIS A 277 17.47 -6.24 7.10
C HIS A 277 18.25 -7.47 7.61
N ALA A 278 18.25 -7.71 8.92
CA ALA A 278 18.91 -8.88 9.51
C ALA A 278 18.33 -10.19 8.98
N TYR A 279 17.02 -10.29 8.84
CA TYR A 279 16.33 -11.44 8.24
C TYR A 279 16.77 -11.67 6.79
N ASN A 280 16.81 -10.61 5.98
CA ASN A 280 17.21 -10.69 4.57
C ASN A 280 18.69 -11.10 4.41
N GLU A 281 19.59 -10.56 5.23
CA GLU A 281 21.02 -10.93 5.22
C GLU A 281 21.20 -12.40 5.64
N ALA A 282 20.50 -12.85 6.69
CA ALA A 282 20.55 -14.23 7.12
C ALA A 282 20.04 -15.21 6.04
N ASN A 283 19.00 -14.84 5.29
CA ASN A 283 18.50 -15.64 4.14
C ASN A 283 19.52 -15.70 2.98
N ARG A 284 20.43 -14.72 2.88
CA ARG A 284 21.53 -14.72 1.91
C ARG A 284 22.73 -15.54 2.39
N GLY A 285 22.64 -16.15 3.59
CA GLY A 285 23.70 -16.94 4.18
C GLY A 285 24.72 -16.14 4.98
N ILE A 286 24.45 -14.86 5.27
CA ILE A 286 25.29 -14.03 6.13
C ILE A 286 24.98 -14.38 7.58
N ASP A 287 26.01 -14.74 8.34
CA ASP A 287 25.89 -15.05 9.76
C ASP A 287 25.64 -13.76 10.58
N ILE A 288 24.53 -13.73 11.30
CA ILE A 288 24.21 -12.65 12.23
C ILE A 288 24.60 -13.14 13.64
N PRO A 289 25.69 -12.62 14.23
CA PRO A 289 26.18 -13.12 15.51
C PRO A 289 25.12 -13.18 16.59
N ARG A 290 25.02 -14.30 17.29
CA ARG A 290 24.04 -14.61 18.35
C ARG A 290 22.57 -14.73 17.88
N HIS A 291 22.29 -14.72 16.57
CA HIS A 291 20.98 -14.92 16.00
C HIS A 291 21.00 -16.08 15.02
N LYS A 292 19.87 -16.74 14.85
CA LYS A 292 19.68 -17.80 13.85
C LYS A 292 18.30 -17.72 13.23
N LEU A 293 18.20 -18.10 11.97
CA LEU A 293 16.89 -18.33 11.35
C LEU A 293 16.21 -19.52 12.03
N VAL A 294 14.95 -19.36 12.33
CA VAL A 294 14.08 -20.42 12.83
C VAL A 294 12.82 -20.47 11.99
N ASP A 295 12.37 -21.67 11.68
CA ASP A 295 11.11 -21.85 10.98
C ASP A 295 9.97 -21.29 11.83
N LYS A 296 9.20 -20.37 11.26
CA LYS A 296 8.00 -19.88 11.90
C LYS A 296 6.96 -21.00 11.86
N VAL A 297 6.62 -21.54 13.02
CA VAL A 297 5.51 -22.49 13.11
C VAL A 297 4.23 -21.73 12.74
N ALA A 298 3.79 -21.92 11.52
CA ALA A 298 2.53 -21.35 11.06
C ALA A 298 1.39 -21.92 11.93
N ARG A 299 0.53 -21.06 12.44
CA ARG A 299 -0.72 -21.55 13.04
C ARG A 299 -1.47 -22.32 11.97
N ARG A 300 -1.86 -23.54 12.28
CA ARG A 300 -2.65 -24.35 11.35
C ARG A 300 -3.93 -23.60 11.03
N LYS A 301 -4.17 -23.34 9.76
CA LYS A 301 -5.43 -22.85 9.23
C LYS A 301 -6.08 -23.95 8.42
N TRP A 302 -7.38 -24.00 8.45
CA TRP A 302 -8.13 -24.90 7.58
C TRP A 302 -7.94 -24.48 6.14
N LYS A 303 -7.75 -25.43 5.24
CA LYS A 303 -7.61 -25.16 3.80
C LYS A 303 -8.96 -24.75 3.20
N SER A 304 -10.05 -25.31 3.73
CA SER A 304 -11.42 -24.96 3.42
C SER A 304 -12.27 -25.17 4.67
N GLU A 305 -12.85 -24.10 5.20
CA GLU A 305 -13.75 -24.18 6.36
C GLU A 305 -15.02 -24.95 6.02
N GLY A 306 -15.53 -24.81 4.78
CA GLY A 306 -16.71 -25.52 4.30
C GLY A 306 -16.54 -27.04 4.34
N GLU A 307 -15.42 -27.54 3.80
CA GLU A 307 -15.11 -28.97 3.82
C GLU A 307 -14.98 -29.52 5.25
N VAL A 308 -14.43 -28.71 6.17
CA VAL A 308 -14.30 -29.10 7.59
C VAL A 308 -15.66 -29.17 8.25
N ILE A 309 -16.55 -28.23 7.98
CA ILE A 309 -17.93 -28.24 8.51
C ILE A 309 -18.71 -29.45 8.00
N GLU A 310 -18.64 -29.73 6.70
CA GLU A 310 -19.28 -30.91 6.10
C GLU A 310 -18.71 -32.21 6.69
N TRP A 311 -17.40 -32.32 6.82
CA TRP A 311 -16.75 -33.46 7.44
C TRP A 311 -17.18 -33.65 8.89
N ALA A 312 -17.23 -32.57 9.67
CA ALA A 312 -17.63 -32.59 11.08
C ALA A 312 -19.12 -33.02 11.22
N GLN A 313 -19.99 -32.47 10.39
CA GLN A 313 -21.41 -32.90 10.35
C GLN A 313 -21.56 -34.38 10.01
N LYS A 314 -20.81 -34.85 9.00
CA LYS A 314 -20.85 -36.26 8.57
C LYS A 314 -20.34 -37.23 9.65
N ASN A 315 -19.41 -36.79 10.49
CA ASN A 315 -18.82 -37.59 11.54
C ASN A 315 -19.38 -37.33 12.94
N ALA A 316 -20.43 -36.53 13.06
CA ALA A 316 -21.06 -36.10 14.31
C ALA A 316 -20.07 -35.49 15.32
N VAL A 317 -19.09 -34.76 14.82
CA VAL A 317 -18.10 -34.03 15.63
C VAL A 317 -18.52 -32.55 15.69
N ASP A 318 -18.52 -31.95 16.90
CA ASP A 318 -18.72 -30.53 17.04
C ASP A 318 -17.42 -29.80 16.67
N ALA A 319 -17.42 -29.12 15.50
CA ALA A 319 -16.29 -28.39 14.98
C ALA A 319 -16.23 -26.95 15.48
N PHE A 320 -17.23 -26.51 16.23
CA PHE A 320 -17.32 -25.14 16.74
C PHE A 320 -16.91 -25.12 18.21
N ASP A 321 -16.08 -24.14 18.56
CA ASP A 321 -15.87 -23.80 19.96
C ASP A 321 -17.18 -23.25 20.54
N LYS A 322 -17.37 -23.38 21.86
CA LYS A 322 -18.58 -22.82 22.50
C LYS A 322 -18.73 -21.36 22.07
N PRO A 323 -19.96 -20.92 21.76
CA PRO A 323 -20.15 -19.54 21.27
C PRO A 323 -19.57 -18.57 22.29
N ALA A 324 -18.46 -17.94 21.94
CA ALA A 324 -17.89 -16.87 22.73
C ALA A 324 -18.90 -15.72 22.76
N LEU A 325 -18.98 -15.03 23.89
CA LEU A 325 -19.78 -13.81 23.99
C LEU A 325 -19.32 -12.84 22.90
N LEU A 326 -20.25 -12.31 22.14
CA LEU A 326 -19.95 -11.34 21.10
C LEU A 326 -19.21 -10.16 21.70
N SER A 327 -18.19 -9.64 21.02
CA SER A 327 -17.55 -8.39 21.43
C SER A 327 -18.59 -7.25 21.44
N PRO A 328 -18.38 -6.19 22.23
CA PRO A 328 -19.33 -5.06 22.28
C PRO A 328 -19.69 -4.53 20.89
N ALA A 329 -18.72 -4.35 20.01
CA ALA A 329 -18.94 -3.88 18.65
C ALA A 329 -19.77 -4.87 17.79
N GLN A 330 -19.56 -6.18 17.98
CA GLN A 330 -20.37 -7.21 17.28
C GLN A 330 -21.79 -7.25 17.81
N LEU A 331 -21.98 -7.05 19.12
CA LEU A 331 -23.31 -6.99 19.74
C LEU A 331 -24.07 -5.74 19.28
N GLU A 332 -23.42 -4.58 19.26
CA GLU A 332 -24.00 -3.33 18.73
C GLU A 332 -24.43 -3.46 17.27
N LYS A 333 -23.60 -4.04 16.43
CA LYS A 333 -23.92 -4.31 15.03
C LYS A 333 -25.18 -5.20 14.93
N ARG A 334 -25.26 -6.27 15.69
CA ARG A 334 -26.39 -7.20 15.71
C ARG A 334 -27.66 -6.56 16.24
N LEU A 335 -27.57 -5.76 17.29
CA LEU A 335 -28.71 -5.00 17.83
C LEU A 335 -29.19 -3.94 16.83
N GLY A 336 -28.26 -3.30 16.10
CA GLY A 336 -28.58 -2.36 15.03
C GLY A 336 -29.35 -3.00 13.85
N GLU A 337 -29.08 -4.27 13.54
CA GLU A 337 -29.75 -5.04 12.49
C GLU A 337 -31.15 -5.53 12.92
N THR A 338 -31.36 -5.80 14.21
CA THR A 338 -32.61 -6.37 14.76
C THR A 338 -33.57 -5.33 15.33
N ALA A 339 -33.14 -4.08 15.55
CA ALA A 339 -33.96 -3.05 16.14
C ALA A 339 -34.94 -2.41 15.14
N PRO A 340 -36.24 -2.19 15.51
CA PRO A 340 -37.18 -1.46 14.68
C PRO A 340 -36.67 -0.04 14.37
N LYS A 341 -36.94 0.43 13.16
CA LYS A 341 -36.60 1.80 12.74
C LYS A 341 -37.25 2.81 13.70
N GLY A 342 -36.45 3.56 14.45
CA GLY A 342 -36.88 4.60 15.40
C GLY A 342 -36.38 4.45 16.85
N LYS A 343 -35.91 3.25 17.26
CA LYS A 343 -35.35 3.02 18.62
C LYS A 343 -33.88 2.65 18.61
N LYS A 344 -33.20 2.80 17.51
CA LYS A 344 -31.79 2.41 17.35
C LYS A 344 -30.83 3.22 18.22
N LYS A 345 -31.14 4.46 18.50
CA LYS A 345 -30.25 5.39 19.18
C LYS A 345 -30.29 5.24 20.71
N GLU A 346 -31.46 5.04 21.29
CA GLU A 346 -31.63 4.90 22.76
C GLU A 346 -31.00 3.62 23.32
N ARG A 347 -31.05 2.49 22.56
CA ARG A 347 -30.49 1.21 23.04
C ARG A 347 -28.98 1.10 22.95
N SER A 348 -28.33 1.82 22.03
CA SER A 348 -26.86 1.84 21.96
C SER A 348 -26.25 2.71 23.07
N GLU A 349 -26.93 3.77 23.47
CA GLU A 349 -26.48 4.69 24.53
C GLU A 349 -26.61 4.10 25.94
N GLU A 350 -27.62 3.26 26.21
CA GLU A 350 -27.78 2.57 27.50
C GLU A 350 -26.71 1.50 27.77
N HIS A 351 -26.22 0.82 26.72
CA HIS A 351 -25.21 -0.24 26.89
C HIS A 351 -23.77 0.25 26.74
N THR A 352 -23.53 1.42 26.15
CA THR A 352 -22.18 2.01 26.04
C THR A 352 -21.74 2.78 27.26
N SER A 353 -22.66 3.19 28.14
CA SER A 353 -22.32 3.92 29.38
C SER A 353 -21.66 3.04 30.46
N GLU A 354 -21.81 1.72 30.38
CA GLU A 354 -21.19 0.76 31.32
C GLU A 354 -19.85 0.17 30.85
N LEU A 355 -19.50 0.34 29.59
CA LEU A 355 -18.23 -0.13 29.04
C LEU A 355 -17.22 1.04 29.05
N GLN A 356 -16.50 1.18 30.15
CA GLN A 356 -15.30 2.04 30.17
C GLN A 356 -14.35 1.57 29.06
N SER A 357 -14.34 2.31 27.95
CA SER A 357 -13.36 2.12 26.90
C SER A 357 -11.97 2.35 27.49
N GLN A 358 -11.11 1.35 27.41
CA GLN A 358 -9.69 1.61 27.49
C GLN A 358 -9.35 2.49 26.29
N SER A 359 -9.17 3.79 26.53
CA SER A 359 -8.71 4.72 25.53
C SER A 359 -7.32 4.30 25.08
N THR A 360 -7.20 3.90 23.85
CA THR A 360 -5.92 3.71 23.18
C THR A 360 -5.41 5.06 22.73
N ILE A 361 -4.17 5.39 23.07
CA ILE A 361 -3.49 6.56 22.52
C ILE A 361 -3.17 6.22 21.07
N SER A 362 -3.79 6.94 20.12
CA SER A 362 -3.42 6.88 18.70
C SER A 362 -2.26 7.85 18.44
N TYR A 363 -1.30 7.41 17.66
CA TYR A 363 -0.12 8.15 17.24
C TYR A 363 -0.40 8.89 15.92
#